data_4447d925e96ec79282381bd518175bda
#
_entry.id   4447d925e96ec79282381bd518175bda
#
_cell.length_a   1.000
_cell.length_b   1.000
_cell.length_c   1.000
_cell.angle_alpha   90.00
_cell.angle_beta   90.00
_cell.angle_gamma   90.00
#
_symmetry.space_group_name_H-M   'P 1'
#
loop_
_entity.id
_entity.type
_entity.pdbx_description
1 polymer ?
#
loop_
_entity_poly.entity_id
_entity_poly.type
_entity_poly.pdbx_seq_one_letter_code
_entity_poly.pdbx_strand_id
1 'polypeptide(L)'
;MKKIIQSLVYVSLAIVFFAACEKDEAKDTYINGTAPVLSATSKDSIALNFLTEENLGVTFNWTNPNYKFASGGSSQNVNYTLEIDTAGANFKGAKKKSISISKDLSVSYTQKAFNIAISDLNVKPGRVARLEVRIIATLGASVTELISNVLAFKVLPYAPPPKVAVPTAGTLWVTGNAFASGWSNPLGAPFVTSQRLARVTETLYEGVVAFVGGGNYKMIQENGVWGTQYKKLTGDAFSGTLEKKDADPGFDGPSTPGNYKISVDFQAGTYTVTRQ
;
A
#
# COMPACT_ATOMS: atom_id res chain seq x y z
N MET A 1 -29.32 -68.93 34.76
CA MET A 1 -29.90 -67.68 35.36
C MET A 1 -28.87 -66.70 35.90
N LYS A 2 -27.86 -67.09 36.72
CA LYS A 2 -26.86 -66.14 37.23
C LYS A 2 -26.13 -65.33 36.19
N LYS A 3 -25.74 -65.92 35.05
CA LYS A 3 -25.00 -65.21 33.98
C LYS A 3 -25.87 -64.16 33.22
N ILE A 4 -27.17 -64.38 33.12
CA ILE A 4 -28.13 -63.48 32.47
C ILE A 4 -28.36 -62.26 33.36
N ILE A 5 -28.43 -62.45 34.68
CA ILE A 5 -28.58 -61.37 35.65
C ILE A 5 -27.34 -60.51 35.71
N GLN A 6 -26.13 -61.10 35.67
CA GLN A 6 -24.89 -60.36 35.60
C GLN A 6 -24.77 -59.52 34.30
N SER A 7 -25.17 -60.08 33.16
CA SER A 7 -25.15 -59.35 31.88
C SER A 7 -26.13 -58.14 31.89
N LEU A 8 -27.32 -58.32 32.49
CA LEU A 8 -28.31 -57.23 32.64
C LEU A 8 -27.80 -56.13 33.58
N VAL A 9 -27.08 -56.45 34.64
CA VAL A 9 -26.46 -55.46 35.55
C VAL A 9 -25.37 -54.66 34.88
N TYR A 10 -24.53 -55.29 34.04
CA TYR A 10 -23.49 -54.58 33.31
C TYR A 10 -24.09 -53.66 32.20
N VAL A 11 -25.17 -54.09 31.53
CA VAL A 11 -25.86 -53.26 30.55
C VAL A 11 -26.56 -52.07 31.22
N SER A 12 -27.22 -52.26 32.35
CA SER A 12 -27.87 -51.18 33.08
C SER A 12 -26.82 -50.18 33.66
N LEU A 13 -25.65 -50.67 34.11
CA LEU A 13 -24.56 -49.80 34.58
C LEU A 13 -23.96 -49.00 33.43
N ALA A 14 -23.80 -49.59 32.25
CA ALA A 14 -23.34 -48.91 31.06
C ALA A 14 -24.28 -47.79 30.60
N ILE A 15 -25.61 -48.00 30.66
CA ILE A 15 -26.60 -46.98 30.29
C ILE A 15 -26.56 -45.78 31.23
N VAL A 16 -26.27 -45.95 32.51
CA VAL A 16 -26.15 -44.85 33.48
C VAL A 16 -24.93 -43.99 33.20
N PHE A 17 -23.84 -44.56 32.69
CA PHE A 17 -22.65 -43.79 32.28
C PHE A 17 -22.88 -42.94 31.01
N PHE A 18 -23.77 -43.32 30.12
CA PHE A 18 -24.10 -42.53 28.92
C PHE A 18 -25.12 -41.41 29.17
N ALA A 19 -25.90 -41.50 30.26
CA ALA A 19 -26.89 -40.48 30.61
C ALA A 19 -26.29 -39.29 31.44
N ALA A 20 -25.02 -39.32 31.80
CA ALA A 20 -24.39 -38.34 32.72
C ALA A 20 -23.63 -37.23 32.03
N CYS A 21 -23.80 -37.01 30.73
CA CYS A 21 -23.08 -35.94 30.01
C CYS A 21 -24.03 -35.20 29.05
N GLU A 22 -25.20 -34.77 29.46
CA GLU A 22 -25.76 -33.55 28.91
C GLU A 22 -25.09 -32.38 29.68
N LYS A 23 -23.99 -31.89 29.11
CA LYS A 23 -23.45 -30.60 29.48
C LYS A 23 -24.46 -29.58 28.94
N ASP A 24 -25.34 -29.09 29.80
CA ASP A 24 -26.14 -27.90 29.51
C ASP A 24 -25.12 -26.77 29.26
N GLU A 25 -24.73 -26.61 28.01
CA GLU A 25 -24.04 -25.40 27.58
C GLU A 25 -25.07 -24.27 27.73
N ALA A 26 -25.03 -23.59 28.85
CA ALA A 26 -25.77 -22.36 29.05
C ALA A 26 -25.32 -21.40 27.95
N LYS A 27 -26.03 -21.41 26.79
CA LYS A 27 -25.78 -20.47 25.69
C LYS A 27 -26.12 -19.08 26.22
N ASP A 28 -25.07 -18.32 26.51
CA ASP A 28 -25.26 -16.93 26.93
C ASP A 28 -25.87 -16.16 25.75
N THR A 29 -27.01 -15.56 25.96
CA THR A 29 -27.81 -14.92 24.91
C THR A 29 -27.44 -13.43 24.86
N TYR A 30 -27.04 -12.95 23.69
CA TYR A 30 -26.84 -11.54 23.45
C TYR A 30 -28.15 -10.75 23.65
N ILE A 31 -28.09 -9.68 24.45
CA ILE A 31 -29.24 -8.82 24.73
C ILE A 31 -29.16 -7.53 23.90
N ASN A 32 -28.09 -6.74 24.08
CA ASN A 32 -27.89 -5.46 23.40
C ASN A 32 -26.46 -4.96 23.46
N GLY A 33 -26.22 -3.85 22.77
CA GLY A 33 -25.01 -3.02 22.83
C GLY A 33 -25.34 -1.62 22.35
N THR A 34 -24.47 -0.68 22.59
CA THR A 34 -24.61 0.71 22.12
C THR A 34 -23.66 0.94 20.95
N ALA A 35 -24.17 1.49 19.85
CA ALA A 35 -23.32 1.84 18.71
C ALA A 35 -22.16 2.75 19.17
N PRO A 36 -20.91 2.48 18.76
CA PRO A 36 -19.78 3.34 19.09
C PRO A 36 -20.03 4.78 18.62
N VAL A 37 -19.56 5.75 19.36
CA VAL A 37 -19.52 7.15 18.92
C VAL A 37 -18.10 7.45 18.49
N LEU A 38 -17.90 7.67 17.19
CA LEU A 38 -16.61 8.01 16.62
C LEU A 38 -16.38 9.52 16.70
N SER A 39 -15.19 9.92 17.11
CA SER A 39 -14.67 11.28 17.12
C SER A 39 -13.25 11.33 16.57
N ALA A 40 -12.77 12.51 16.21
CA ALA A 40 -11.41 12.72 15.73
C ALA A 40 -10.82 14.02 16.25
N THR A 41 -9.49 14.10 16.30
CA THR A 41 -8.78 15.35 16.66
C THR A 41 -8.94 16.44 15.60
N SER A 42 -9.19 16.07 14.35
CA SER A 42 -9.51 16.99 13.25
C SER A 42 -11.03 17.07 13.06
N LYS A 43 -11.56 18.26 12.73
CA LYS A 43 -13.02 18.45 12.51
C LYS A 43 -13.41 18.26 11.05
N ASP A 44 -12.90 19.11 10.15
CA ASP A 44 -13.35 19.18 8.75
C ASP A 44 -12.29 18.78 7.74
N SER A 45 -11.02 18.81 8.14
CA SER A 45 -9.89 18.50 7.28
C SER A 45 -8.75 17.85 8.05
N ILE A 46 -8.06 16.94 7.40
CA ILE A 46 -6.83 16.33 7.89
C ILE A 46 -5.68 16.92 7.07
N ALA A 47 -4.77 17.60 7.74
CA ALA A 47 -3.59 18.18 7.11
C ALA A 47 -2.61 17.07 6.70
N LEU A 48 -2.19 17.07 5.44
CA LEU A 48 -1.19 16.18 4.89
C LEU A 48 -0.12 17.01 4.18
N ASN A 49 1.12 16.91 4.62
CA ASN A 49 2.24 17.63 4.03
C ASN A 49 3.52 16.81 4.13
N PHE A 50 4.24 16.66 3.02
CA PHE A 50 5.49 15.93 2.96
C PHE A 50 6.57 16.49 3.90
N LEU A 51 6.67 17.81 4.03
CA LEU A 51 7.71 18.45 4.89
C LEU A 51 7.48 18.21 6.39
N THR A 52 6.26 17.84 6.77
CA THR A 52 5.88 17.58 8.17
C THR A 52 5.26 16.17 8.32
N GLU A 53 5.61 15.26 7.44
CA GLU A 53 4.97 13.95 7.31
C GLU A 53 5.04 13.06 8.55
N GLU A 54 6.05 13.26 9.38
CA GLU A 54 6.22 12.49 10.64
C GLU A 54 5.39 13.07 11.80
N ASN A 55 4.82 14.27 11.63
CA ASN A 55 3.93 14.85 12.64
C ASN A 55 2.59 14.10 12.68
N LEU A 56 1.92 14.20 13.84
CA LEU A 56 0.57 13.67 14.00
C LEU A 56 -0.38 14.30 12.97
N GLY A 57 -1.06 13.46 12.19
CA GLY A 57 -2.06 13.87 11.22
C GLY A 57 -3.47 13.85 11.83
N VAL A 58 -3.85 12.74 12.42
CA VAL A 58 -5.17 12.54 13.02
C VAL A 58 -5.15 11.44 14.07
N THR A 59 -5.93 11.59 15.12
CA THR A 59 -6.31 10.53 16.05
C THR A 59 -7.81 10.32 15.98
N PHE A 60 -8.22 9.09 15.73
CA PHE A 60 -9.62 8.65 15.83
C PHE A 60 -9.84 8.01 17.20
N ASN A 61 -10.92 8.35 17.87
CA ASN A 61 -11.33 7.80 19.15
C ASN A 61 -12.79 7.35 19.05
N TRP A 62 -13.14 6.29 19.77
CA TRP A 62 -14.53 5.81 19.82
C TRP A 62 -14.89 5.24 21.18
N THR A 63 -16.19 5.16 21.44
CA THR A 63 -16.71 4.62 22.69
C THR A 63 -16.83 3.09 22.61
N ASN A 64 -16.70 2.43 23.77
CA ASN A 64 -16.96 1.00 23.87
C ASN A 64 -18.47 0.73 23.68
N PRO A 65 -18.85 -0.26 22.87
CA PRO A 65 -20.24 -0.64 22.65
C PRO A 65 -20.93 -1.26 23.88
N ASN A 66 -20.19 -1.62 24.92
CA ASN A 66 -20.72 -2.20 26.16
C ASN A 66 -21.72 -3.34 25.91
N TYR A 67 -21.32 -4.32 25.10
CA TYR A 67 -22.14 -5.48 24.82
C TYR A 67 -22.65 -6.18 26.07
N LYS A 68 -23.94 -6.49 26.13
CA LYS A 68 -24.59 -7.14 27.25
C LYS A 68 -25.19 -8.48 26.84
N PHE A 69 -25.04 -9.45 27.71
CA PHE A 69 -25.60 -10.80 27.61
C PHE A 69 -26.49 -11.09 28.80
N ALA A 70 -27.28 -12.18 28.74
CA ALA A 70 -28.16 -12.59 29.80
C ALA A 70 -27.42 -12.82 31.14
N SER A 71 -26.17 -13.23 31.08
CA SER A 71 -25.28 -13.39 32.24
C SER A 71 -24.67 -12.07 32.76
N GLY A 72 -24.84 -10.94 32.03
CA GLY A 72 -24.26 -9.66 32.37
C GLY A 72 -23.41 -9.04 31.26
N GLY A 73 -22.38 -8.29 31.63
CA GLY A 73 -21.43 -7.70 30.67
C GLY A 73 -20.49 -8.77 30.09
N SER A 74 -20.15 -8.62 28.81
CA SER A 74 -19.20 -9.53 28.18
C SER A 74 -17.78 -9.32 28.69
N SER A 75 -17.07 -10.38 29.01
CA SER A 75 -15.63 -10.40 29.27
C SER A 75 -14.80 -10.56 27.97
N GLN A 76 -15.44 -10.81 26.84
CA GLN A 76 -14.77 -10.98 25.55
C GLN A 76 -14.27 -9.64 25.02
N ASN A 77 -13.14 -9.69 24.30
CA ASN A 77 -12.60 -8.52 23.68
C ASN A 77 -13.41 -8.13 22.44
N VAL A 78 -13.76 -6.86 22.35
CA VAL A 78 -14.37 -6.28 21.15
C VAL A 78 -13.28 -6.04 20.12
N ASN A 79 -13.53 -6.46 18.89
CA ASN A 79 -12.71 -6.12 17.74
C ASN A 79 -13.33 -4.93 17.01
N TYR A 80 -12.48 -4.02 16.58
CA TYR A 80 -12.91 -2.85 15.83
C TYR A 80 -12.32 -2.87 14.43
N THR A 81 -13.09 -2.38 13.47
CA THR A 81 -12.61 -2.13 12.10
C THR A 81 -12.84 -0.67 11.77
N LEU A 82 -11.75 0.07 11.57
CA LEU A 82 -11.81 1.43 11.00
C LEU A 82 -11.97 1.30 9.49
N GLU A 83 -13.07 1.83 8.96
CA GLU A 83 -13.30 1.89 7.52
C GLU A 83 -13.15 3.33 7.03
N ILE A 84 -12.38 3.48 5.94
CA ILE A 84 -12.17 4.75 5.24
C ILE A 84 -12.59 4.54 3.79
N ASP A 85 -13.44 5.43 3.27
CA ASP A 85 -13.86 5.40 1.87
C ASP A 85 -13.97 6.84 1.32
N THR A 86 -14.10 6.96 0.02
CA THR A 86 -14.42 8.25 -0.62
C THR A 86 -15.85 8.65 -0.32
N ALA A 87 -16.09 9.95 -0.08
CA ALA A 87 -17.41 10.45 0.27
C ALA A 87 -18.44 10.10 -0.82
N GLY A 88 -19.59 9.59 -0.37
CA GLY A 88 -20.69 9.16 -1.22
C GLY A 88 -20.57 7.72 -1.73
N ALA A 89 -19.48 7.00 -1.48
CA ALA A 89 -19.35 5.58 -1.82
C ALA A 89 -20.12 4.66 -0.85
N ASN A 90 -20.62 5.20 0.27
CA ASN A 90 -21.39 4.46 1.28
C ASN A 90 -20.66 3.21 1.80
N PHE A 91 -19.34 3.27 1.90
CA PHE A 91 -18.47 2.16 2.30
C PHE A 91 -18.62 0.88 1.44
N LYS A 92 -19.02 1.06 0.17
CA LYS A 92 -19.14 0.00 -0.84
C LYS A 92 -18.10 0.13 -1.94
N GLY A 93 -17.22 1.11 -1.87
CA GLY A 93 -16.14 1.32 -2.83
C GLY A 93 -15.22 0.10 -2.93
N ALA A 94 -14.88 -0.31 -4.14
CA ALA A 94 -13.96 -1.44 -4.38
C ALA A 94 -12.56 -1.23 -3.76
N LYS A 95 -12.22 0.02 -3.50
CA LYS A 95 -10.93 0.44 -2.90
C LYS A 95 -11.04 0.83 -1.42
N LYS A 96 -12.23 0.68 -0.82
CA LYS A 96 -12.43 0.97 0.61
C LYS A 96 -11.30 0.37 1.46
N LYS A 97 -10.74 1.19 2.36
CA LYS A 97 -9.72 0.74 3.31
C LYS A 97 -10.40 0.24 4.58
N SER A 98 -10.08 -0.97 5.00
CA SER A 98 -10.53 -1.56 6.25
C SER A 98 -9.32 -1.92 7.10
N ILE A 99 -9.23 -1.41 8.32
CA ILE A 99 -8.10 -1.56 9.23
C ILE A 99 -8.61 -2.17 10.53
N SER A 100 -8.18 -3.40 10.82
CA SER A 100 -8.56 -4.10 12.05
C SER A 100 -7.78 -3.56 13.25
N ILE A 101 -8.47 -3.28 14.34
CA ILE A 101 -7.93 -2.77 15.60
C ILE A 101 -8.46 -3.66 16.72
N SER A 102 -7.58 -4.27 17.48
CA SER A 102 -7.94 -5.17 18.58
C SER A 102 -7.92 -4.41 19.89
N LYS A 103 -9.03 -4.40 20.63
CA LYS A 103 -9.21 -3.91 22.01
C LYS A 103 -9.10 -2.39 22.21
N ASP A 104 -8.32 -1.69 21.41
CA ASP A 104 -8.09 -0.26 21.60
C ASP A 104 -9.33 0.57 21.24
N LEU A 105 -9.51 1.69 21.89
CA LEU A 105 -10.59 2.66 21.63
C LEU A 105 -10.07 3.89 20.90
N SER A 106 -8.87 3.81 20.37
CA SER A 106 -8.27 4.88 19.58
C SER A 106 -7.22 4.35 18.61
N VAL A 107 -6.95 5.13 17.56
CA VAL A 107 -5.82 4.93 16.66
C VAL A 107 -5.31 6.28 16.17
N SER A 108 -4.00 6.44 16.16
CA SER A 108 -3.34 7.65 15.68
C SER A 108 -2.55 7.36 14.40
N TYR A 109 -2.59 8.32 13.49
CA TYR A 109 -1.81 8.29 12.26
C TYR A 109 -0.94 9.54 12.18
N THR A 110 0.34 9.36 11.82
CA THR A 110 1.13 10.48 11.29
C THR A 110 0.56 10.91 9.94
N GLN A 111 0.90 12.11 9.47
CA GLN A 111 0.47 12.58 8.16
C GLN A 111 0.92 11.62 7.04
N LYS A 112 2.13 11.06 7.13
CA LYS A 112 2.65 10.03 6.23
C LYS A 112 1.82 8.75 6.27
N ALA A 113 1.59 8.22 7.47
CA ALA A 113 0.85 6.97 7.63
C ALA A 113 -0.59 7.10 7.11
N PHE A 114 -1.23 8.25 7.34
CA PHE A 114 -2.58 8.51 6.82
C PHE A 114 -2.58 8.71 5.31
N ASN A 115 -1.60 9.45 4.75
CA ASN A 115 -1.44 9.63 3.31
C ASN A 115 -1.27 8.27 2.58
N ILE A 116 -0.49 7.35 3.16
CA ILE A 116 -0.34 5.98 2.65
C ILE A 116 -1.65 5.20 2.77
N ALA A 117 -2.34 5.27 3.93
CA ALA A 117 -3.58 4.54 4.15
C ALA A 117 -4.68 4.88 3.13
N ILE A 118 -4.73 6.13 2.67
CA ILE A 118 -5.72 6.61 1.70
C ILE A 118 -5.26 6.49 0.23
N SER A 119 -4.00 6.15 -0.04
CA SER A 119 -3.46 6.07 -1.41
C SER A 119 -4.22 5.06 -2.29
N ASP A 120 -4.71 3.97 -1.69
CA ASP A 120 -5.47 2.93 -2.37
C ASP A 120 -6.90 3.38 -2.76
N LEU A 121 -7.41 4.46 -2.18
CA LEU A 121 -8.75 4.99 -2.43
C LEU A 121 -8.89 5.71 -3.78
N ASN A 122 -7.88 5.64 -4.64
CA ASN A 122 -7.84 6.31 -5.94
C ASN A 122 -7.90 7.85 -5.82
N VAL A 123 -7.48 8.40 -4.68
CA VAL A 123 -7.32 9.85 -4.48
C VAL A 123 -6.03 10.32 -5.16
N LYS A 124 -6.10 11.46 -5.85
CA LYS A 124 -4.95 11.98 -6.61
C LYS A 124 -4.15 12.97 -5.77
N PRO A 125 -2.80 12.79 -5.65
CA PRO A 125 -1.95 13.80 -5.04
C PRO A 125 -2.14 15.18 -5.67
N GLY A 126 -2.07 16.23 -4.84
CA GLY A 126 -2.27 17.60 -5.27
C GLY A 126 -3.73 18.01 -5.56
N ARG A 127 -4.69 17.12 -5.32
CA ARG A 127 -6.12 17.40 -5.48
C ARG A 127 -6.88 17.13 -4.19
N VAL A 128 -7.75 18.05 -3.81
CA VAL A 128 -8.62 17.87 -2.64
C VAL A 128 -9.55 16.68 -2.87
N ALA A 129 -9.52 15.73 -1.95
CA ALA A 129 -10.46 14.62 -1.88
C ALA A 129 -11.34 14.76 -0.64
N ARG A 130 -12.52 14.14 -0.68
CA ARG A 130 -13.44 14.03 0.47
C ARG A 130 -13.52 12.57 0.87
N LEU A 131 -13.32 12.31 2.15
CA LEU A 131 -13.32 10.96 2.73
C LEU A 131 -14.44 10.86 3.78
N GLU A 132 -14.93 9.65 3.96
CA GLU A 132 -15.82 9.27 5.05
C GLU A 132 -15.15 8.18 5.87
N VAL A 133 -15.31 8.25 7.19
CA VAL A 133 -14.70 7.33 8.15
C VAL A 133 -15.75 6.86 9.13
N ARG A 134 -15.75 5.54 9.44
CA ARG A 134 -16.58 4.94 10.48
C ARG A 134 -15.84 3.84 11.21
N ILE A 135 -16.36 3.44 12.37
CA ILE A 135 -15.93 2.26 13.11
C ILE A 135 -17.04 1.21 13.07
N ILE A 136 -16.65 -0.04 12.87
CA ILE A 136 -17.49 -1.22 13.07
C ILE A 136 -16.94 -1.96 14.29
N ALA A 137 -17.79 -2.21 15.28
CA ALA A 137 -17.46 -3.02 16.45
C ALA A 137 -18.08 -4.42 16.29
N THR A 138 -17.29 -5.45 16.55
CA THR A 138 -17.71 -6.86 16.46
C THR A 138 -17.31 -7.61 17.72
N LEU A 139 -18.16 -8.55 18.15
CA LEU A 139 -17.90 -9.40 19.30
C LEU A 139 -18.21 -10.87 18.93
N GLY A 140 -17.17 -11.61 18.53
CA GLY A 140 -17.35 -12.96 18.02
C GLY A 140 -18.15 -13.02 16.71
N ALA A 141 -18.53 -14.22 16.26
CA ALA A 141 -19.25 -14.43 15.01
C ALA A 141 -20.79 -14.35 15.15
N SER A 142 -21.30 -14.41 16.38
CA SER A 142 -22.74 -14.57 16.67
C SER A 142 -23.44 -13.29 17.15
N VAL A 143 -22.69 -12.18 17.26
CA VAL A 143 -23.24 -10.91 17.75
C VAL A 143 -23.35 -9.92 16.61
N THR A 144 -24.45 -9.17 16.58
CA THR A 144 -24.70 -8.14 15.57
C THR A 144 -23.59 -7.07 15.61
N GLU A 145 -23.07 -6.72 14.44
CA GLU A 145 -22.13 -5.61 14.28
C GLU A 145 -22.79 -4.28 14.68
N LEU A 146 -22.06 -3.47 15.41
CA LEU A 146 -22.48 -2.12 15.76
C LEU A 146 -21.63 -1.10 15.03
N ILE A 147 -22.29 -0.23 14.28
CA ILE A 147 -21.63 0.74 13.39
C ILE A 147 -21.77 2.13 14.02
N SER A 148 -20.67 2.89 14.03
CA SER A 148 -20.62 4.27 14.56
C SER A 148 -21.34 5.27 13.64
N ASN A 149 -21.43 6.52 14.12
CA ASN A 149 -21.62 7.68 13.24
C ASN A 149 -20.48 7.75 12.21
N VAL A 150 -20.75 8.45 11.11
CA VAL A 150 -19.78 8.73 10.05
C VAL A 150 -19.17 10.12 10.27
N LEU A 151 -17.85 10.21 10.15
CA LEU A 151 -17.13 11.48 10.08
C LEU A 151 -16.71 11.74 8.63
N ALA A 152 -16.78 12.98 8.18
CA ALA A 152 -16.37 13.40 6.85
C ALA A 152 -15.20 14.39 6.93
N PHE A 153 -14.20 14.20 6.07
CA PHE A 153 -12.99 15.02 6.04
C PHE A 153 -12.62 15.42 4.62
N LYS A 154 -12.06 16.62 4.49
CA LYS A 154 -11.28 17.01 3.32
C LYS A 154 -9.81 16.66 3.54
N VAL A 155 -9.16 16.13 2.52
CA VAL A 155 -7.72 15.85 2.52
C VAL A 155 -7.10 16.38 1.24
N LEU A 156 -5.85 16.81 1.31
CA LEU A 156 -5.02 17.11 0.15
C LEU A 156 -3.84 16.13 0.15
N PRO A 157 -3.97 14.97 -0.49
CA PRO A 157 -2.88 13.99 -0.53
C PRO A 157 -1.66 14.58 -1.24
N TYR A 158 -0.47 14.20 -0.79
CA TYR A 158 0.79 14.57 -1.43
C TYR A 158 1.47 13.38 -2.07
N ALA A 159 2.25 13.62 -3.15
CA ALA A 159 3.23 12.69 -3.64
C ALA A 159 4.59 13.03 -3.00
N PRO A 160 5.33 12.05 -2.46
CA PRO A 160 6.70 12.31 -2.04
C PRO A 160 7.51 12.80 -3.26
N PRO A 161 8.50 13.69 -3.07
CA PRO A 161 9.35 14.11 -4.17
C PRO A 161 10.10 12.91 -4.75
N PRO A 162 10.45 12.93 -6.04
CA PRO A 162 11.28 11.89 -6.65
C PRO A 162 12.61 11.75 -5.91
N LYS A 163 13.08 10.51 -5.70
CA LYS A 163 14.40 10.24 -5.08
C LYS A 163 15.55 10.79 -5.91
N VAL A 164 15.36 10.86 -7.23
CA VAL A 164 16.31 11.45 -8.17
C VAL A 164 15.61 12.54 -8.95
N ALA A 165 16.26 13.70 -9.07
CA ALA A 165 15.69 14.82 -9.80
C ALA A 165 15.41 14.45 -11.26
N VAL A 166 14.16 14.64 -11.67
CA VAL A 166 13.71 14.36 -13.04
C VAL A 166 14.38 15.28 -14.07
N PRO A 167 14.43 14.89 -15.35
CA PRO A 167 14.89 15.76 -16.42
C PRO A 167 14.07 17.04 -16.49
N THR A 168 14.72 18.20 -16.29
CA THR A 168 14.06 19.52 -16.32
C THR A 168 13.47 19.85 -17.69
N ALA A 169 14.14 19.42 -18.76
CA ALA A 169 13.66 19.59 -20.15
C ALA A 169 12.52 18.61 -20.51
N GLY A 170 12.18 17.67 -19.62
CA GLY A 170 11.16 16.65 -19.90
C GLY A 170 11.57 15.63 -20.96
N THR A 171 12.87 15.54 -21.27
CA THR A 171 13.47 14.66 -22.28
C THR A 171 14.61 13.85 -21.68
N LEU A 172 14.86 12.66 -22.24
CA LEU A 172 15.94 11.78 -21.79
C LEU A 172 16.46 10.98 -22.99
N TRP A 173 17.78 11.00 -23.22
CA TRP A 173 18.47 10.21 -24.23
C TRP A 173 19.53 9.32 -23.58
N VAL A 174 19.89 8.27 -24.32
CA VAL A 174 21.01 7.39 -23.98
C VAL A 174 22.08 7.49 -25.06
N THR A 175 23.36 7.62 -24.66
CA THR A 175 24.49 7.71 -25.58
C THR A 175 25.67 6.99 -24.96
N GLY A 176 26.49 6.32 -25.76
CA GLY A 176 27.64 5.55 -25.32
C GLY A 176 28.04 4.44 -26.27
N ASN A 177 29.20 3.84 -26.05
CA ASN A 177 29.70 2.74 -26.87
C ASN A 177 28.93 1.41 -26.70
N ALA A 178 27.92 1.38 -25.83
CA ALA A 178 26.93 0.29 -25.80
C ALA A 178 25.95 0.37 -26.99
N PHE A 179 25.96 1.45 -27.77
CA PHE A 179 25.11 1.69 -28.93
C PHE A 179 25.93 1.94 -30.19
N ALA A 180 25.32 1.74 -31.37
CA ALA A 180 25.97 1.98 -32.65
C ALA A 180 26.38 3.46 -32.89
N SER A 181 25.74 4.40 -32.18
CA SER A 181 26.12 5.84 -32.20
C SER A 181 27.45 6.13 -31.52
N GLY A 182 27.97 5.19 -30.69
CA GLY A 182 29.08 5.49 -29.82
C GLY A 182 28.79 6.63 -28.85
N TRP A 183 29.83 7.37 -28.46
CA TRP A 183 29.73 8.54 -27.57
C TRP A 183 29.31 9.84 -28.25
N SER A 184 28.52 9.75 -29.35
CA SER A 184 28.04 10.95 -30.06
C SER A 184 27.12 11.78 -29.18
N ASN A 185 27.45 13.06 -29.06
CA ASN A 185 26.63 14.05 -28.37
C ASN A 185 26.93 15.45 -28.95
N PRO A 186 26.03 16.01 -29.78
CA PRO A 186 24.64 15.57 -30.00
C PRO A 186 24.53 14.29 -30.83
N LEU A 187 23.47 13.54 -30.55
CA LEU A 187 23.03 12.43 -31.40
C LEU A 187 22.43 12.98 -32.68
N GLY A 188 22.92 12.54 -33.83
CA GLY A 188 22.33 12.79 -35.13
C GLY A 188 21.27 11.75 -35.51
N ALA A 189 20.66 11.90 -36.70
CA ALA A 189 19.78 10.90 -37.25
C ALA A 189 20.53 9.60 -37.61
N PRO A 190 19.96 8.40 -37.40
CA PRO A 190 18.62 8.15 -36.81
C PRO A 190 18.61 8.10 -35.27
N PHE A 191 19.77 8.22 -34.63
CA PHE A 191 19.95 7.95 -33.20
C PHE A 191 19.24 8.95 -32.28
N VAL A 192 19.10 10.20 -32.70
CA VAL A 192 18.37 11.23 -31.96
C VAL A 192 16.92 10.79 -31.64
N THR A 193 16.34 9.93 -32.47
CA THR A 193 15.00 9.39 -32.28
C THR A 193 15.04 8.02 -31.61
N SER A 194 15.90 7.10 -32.08
CA SER A 194 15.92 5.70 -31.63
C SER A 194 16.57 5.52 -30.24
N GLN A 195 17.32 6.49 -29.76
CA GLN A 195 17.94 6.50 -28.42
C GLN A 195 17.28 7.50 -27.47
N ARG A 196 16.09 8.00 -27.80
CA ARG A 196 15.26 8.82 -26.93
C ARG A 196 14.29 7.97 -26.16
N LEU A 197 14.27 8.11 -24.82
CA LEU A 197 13.27 7.51 -23.95
C LEU A 197 12.03 8.41 -23.89
N ALA A 198 10.87 7.83 -24.07
CA ALA A 198 9.60 8.55 -23.97
C ALA A 198 9.22 8.79 -22.51
N ARG A 199 8.72 9.98 -22.19
CA ARG A 199 8.15 10.29 -20.89
C ARG A 199 6.77 9.63 -20.77
N VAL A 200 6.65 8.59 -19.92
CA VAL A 200 5.42 7.84 -19.68
C VAL A 200 4.58 8.50 -18.59
N THR A 201 5.23 8.94 -17.51
CA THR A 201 4.63 9.74 -16.43
C THR A 201 5.55 10.93 -16.09
N GLU A 202 5.23 11.68 -15.06
CA GLU A 202 6.11 12.77 -14.59
C GLU A 202 7.49 12.27 -14.17
N THR A 203 7.60 11.04 -13.70
CA THR A 203 8.82 10.45 -13.13
C THR A 203 9.29 9.18 -13.82
N LEU A 204 8.55 8.65 -14.80
CA LEU A 204 8.88 7.41 -15.51
C LEU A 204 9.21 7.70 -16.99
N TYR A 205 10.38 7.24 -17.43
CA TYR A 205 10.83 7.30 -18.83
C TYR A 205 11.12 5.89 -19.33
N GLU A 206 10.68 5.59 -20.55
CA GLU A 206 10.87 4.27 -21.17
C GLU A 206 11.17 4.38 -22.67
N GLY A 207 11.95 3.43 -23.17
CA GLY A 207 12.21 3.30 -24.59
C GLY A 207 12.87 1.98 -24.94
N VAL A 208 12.63 1.50 -26.16
CA VAL A 208 13.32 0.33 -26.71
C VAL A 208 14.50 0.82 -27.55
N VAL A 209 15.70 0.35 -27.20
CA VAL A 209 16.95 0.75 -27.85
C VAL A 209 17.74 -0.49 -28.26
N ALA A 210 18.50 -0.40 -29.37
CA ALA A 210 19.35 -1.47 -29.88
C ALA A 210 20.75 -1.39 -29.25
N PHE A 211 21.11 -2.37 -28.43
CA PHE A 211 22.48 -2.54 -27.88
C PHE A 211 23.34 -3.33 -28.84
N VAL A 212 24.62 -2.97 -28.95
CA VAL A 212 25.60 -3.67 -29.79
C VAL A 212 26.31 -4.82 -29.09
N GLY A 213 26.11 -4.95 -27.75
CA GLY A 213 26.72 -5.95 -26.89
C GLY A 213 27.89 -5.40 -26.08
N GLY A 214 27.76 -5.41 -24.76
CA GLY A 214 28.71 -4.81 -23.83
C GLY A 214 28.80 -3.28 -23.91
N GLY A 215 29.93 -2.73 -23.49
CA GLY A 215 30.13 -1.27 -23.46
C GLY A 215 29.41 -0.56 -22.33
N ASN A 216 29.51 0.76 -22.34
CA ASN A 216 28.90 1.64 -21.34
C ASN A 216 28.07 2.74 -22.00
N TYR A 217 27.15 3.33 -21.24
CA TYR A 217 26.36 4.44 -21.71
C TYR A 217 26.03 5.44 -20.59
N LYS A 218 25.64 6.60 -20.98
CA LYS A 218 25.11 7.66 -20.09
C LYS A 218 23.68 7.97 -20.48
N MET A 219 22.93 8.48 -19.51
CA MET A 219 21.62 9.08 -19.73
C MET A 219 21.79 10.58 -19.63
N ILE A 220 21.37 11.34 -20.66
CA ILE A 220 21.50 12.80 -20.74
C ILE A 220 20.10 13.44 -20.87
N GLN A 221 19.90 14.57 -20.21
CA GLN A 221 18.60 15.26 -20.24
C GLN A 221 18.35 16.01 -21.55
N GLU A 222 19.45 16.53 -22.15
CA GLU A 222 19.40 17.33 -23.36
C GLU A 222 20.43 16.79 -24.36
N ASN A 223 19.97 16.60 -25.61
CA ASN A 223 20.85 16.17 -26.67
C ASN A 223 21.87 17.29 -26.98
N GLY A 224 23.16 17.00 -26.87
CA GLY A 224 24.25 17.95 -27.01
C GLY A 224 24.82 18.48 -25.68
N VAL A 225 24.22 18.14 -24.52
CA VAL A 225 24.64 18.67 -23.23
C VAL A 225 25.10 17.55 -22.28
N TRP A 226 26.40 17.51 -21.99
CA TRP A 226 26.97 16.51 -21.04
C TRP A 226 26.70 16.85 -19.57
N GLY A 227 26.70 18.11 -19.18
CA GLY A 227 26.63 18.55 -17.78
C GLY A 227 25.34 18.20 -17.04
N THR A 228 24.35 17.61 -17.71
CA THR A 228 23.06 17.28 -17.10
C THR A 228 22.77 15.78 -17.14
N GLN A 229 23.81 14.96 -16.96
CA GLN A 229 23.72 13.51 -17.06
C GLN A 229 23.34 12.83 -15.75
N TYR A 230 22.94 11.58 -15.91
CA TYR A 230 22.73 10.63 -14.82
C TYR A 230 23.80 9.54 -14.88
N LYS A 231 24.27 9.11 -13.72
CA LYS A 231 25.20 8.01 -13.57
C LYS A 231 24.60 6.84 -12.80
N LYS A 232 25.14 5.65 -12.99
CA LYS A 232 24.85 4.47 -12.17
C LYS A 232 25.41 4.70 -10.76
N LEU A 233 24.57 4.43 -9.74
CA LEU A 233 24.98 4.43 -8.34
C LEU A 233 25.27 3.02 -7.86
N THR A 234 24.36 2.07 -8.13
CA THR A 234 24.52 0.64 -7.84
C THR A 234 23.91 -0.20 -8.96
N GLY A 235 24.20 -1.50 -8.97
CA GLY A 235 23.57 -2.48 -9.88
C GLY A 235 24.46 -2.90 -11.04
N ASP A 236 23.85 -3.54 -12.03
CA ASP A 236 24.49 -4.17 -13.19
C ASP A 236 23.91 -3.65 -14.54
N ALA A 237 24.09 -4.40 -15.61
CA ALA A 237 23.58 -4.06 -16.92
C ALA A 237 22.04 -4.13 -17.04
N PHE A 238 21.37 -4.78 -16.09
CA PHE A 238 19.93 -5.06 -16.19
C PHE A 238 19.09 -4.29 -15.18
N SER A 239 19.67 -3.92 -14.03
CA SER A 239 18.94 -3.16 -13.00
C SER A 239 19.89 -2.49 -12.02
N GLY A 240 19.37 -1.47 -11.36
CA GLY A 240 20.12 -0.77 -10.31
C GLY A 240 19.50 0.56 -9.93
N THR A 241 20.32 1.36 -9.23
CA THR A 241 19.96 2.71 -8.82
C THR A 241 20.84 3.74 -9.55
N LEU A 242 20.31 4.96 -9.66
CA LEU A 242 20.96 6.06 -10.36
C LEU A 242 20.93 7.33 -9.51
N GLU A 243 21.81 8.27 -9.86
CA GLU A 243 21.79 9.63 -9.35
C GLU A 243 22.03 10.64 -10.47
N LYS A 244 21.55 11.88 -10.28
CA LYS A 244 21.85 12.99 -11.17
C LYS A 244 23.22 13.54 -10.81
N LYS A 245 24.21 13.23 -11.62
CA LYS A 245 25.59 13.70 -11.43
C LYS A 245 26.39 13.58 -12.72
N ASP A 246 27.14 14.63 -13.02
CA ASP A 246 28.11 14.63 -14.11
C ASP A 246 29.41 13.94 -13.64
N ALA A 247 29.41 12.61 -13.64
CA ALA A 247 30.54 11.79 -13.20
C ALA A 247 30.41 10.35 -13.68
N ASP A 248 31.51 9.59 -13.59
CA ASP A 248 31.53 8.13 -13.76
C ASP A 248 31.14 7.39 -12.47
N PRO A 249 30.76 6.11 -12.56
CA PRO A 249 30.65 5.29 -13.75
C PRO A 249 29.37 5.56 -14.57
N GLY A 250 29.39 5.24 -15.87
CA GLY A 250 28.19 5.11 -16.68
C GLY A 250 27.39 3.84 -16.33
N PHE A 251 26.35 3.60 -17.12
CA PHE A 251 25.58 2.37 -17.06
C PHE A 251 26.23 1.30 -17.95
N ASP A 252 26.22 0.04 -17.51
CA ASP A 252 26.76 -1.05 -18.32
C ASP A 252 25.73 -1.48 -19.37
N GLY A 253 26.19 -1.75 -20.59
CA GLY A 253 25.34 -2.36 -21.62
C GLY A 253 25.25 -3.88 -21.44
N PRO A 254 24.09 -4.51 -21.76
CA PRO A 254 23.97 -5.95 -21.83
C PRO A 254 25.04 -6.57 -22.73
N SER A 255 25.66 -7.68 -22.33
CA SER A 255 26.71 -8.35 -23.09
C SER A 255 26.22 -8.94 -24.43
N THR A 256 24.95 -9.29 -24.52
CA THR A 256 24.32 -9.84 -25.71
C THR A 256 23.71 -8.72 -26.55
N PRO A 257 24.03 -8.59 -27.84
CA PRO A 257 23.38 -7.62 -28.71
C PRO A 257 21.88 -7.86 -28.86
N GLY A 258 21.12 -6.80 -29.09
CA GLY A 258 19.68 -6.90 -29.34
C GLY A 258 18.91 -5.68 -28.90
N ASN A 259 17.58 -5.75 -29.03
CA ASN A 259 16.69 -4.73 -28.58
C ASN A 259 16.32 -4.94 -27.10
N TYR A 260 16.44 -3.86 -26.32
CA TYR A 260 16.09 -3.88 -24.90
C TYR A 260 15.24 -2.66 -24.57
N LYS A 261 14.25 -2.88 -23.71
CA LYS A 261 13.49 -1.80 -23.09
C LYS A 261 14.27 -1.29 -21.89
N ILE A 262 14.65 -0.03 -21.92
CA ILE A 262 15.14 0.72 -20.76
C ILE A 262 13.95 1.39 -20.09
N SER A 263 13.79 1.21 -18.79
CA SER A 263 12.82 1.91 -17.95
C SER A 263 13.57 2.61 -16.82
N VAL A 264 13.33 3.92 -16.66
CA VAL A 264 13.96 4.75 -15.63
C VAL A 264 12.88 5.39 -14.79
N ASP A 265 12.81 4.97 -13.52
CA ASP A 265 11.88 5.49 -12.52
C ASP A 265 12.60 6.45 -11.58
N PHE A 266 12.44 7.73 -11.80
CA PHE A 266 13.00 8.79 -10.97
C PHE A 266 12.33 8.87 -9.59
N GLN A 267 11.07 8.44 -9.46
CA GLN A 267 10.37 8.37 -8.17
C GLN A 267 11.06 7.37 -7.25
N ALA A 268 11.38 6.20 -7.78
CA ALA A 268 12.09 5.16 -7.05
C ALA A 268 13.61 5.34 -7.06
N GLY A 269 14.16 6.12 -8.01
CA GLY A 269 15.60 6.27 -8.24
C GLY A 269 16.22 5.01 -8.83
N THR A 270 15.50 4.28 -9.68
CA THR A 270 15.91 2.98 -10.23
C THR A 270 15.86 2.96 -11.76
N TYR A 271 16.61 2.02 -12.34
CA TYR A 271 16.52 1.67 -13.76
C TYR A 271 16.41 0.16 -13.95
N THR A 272 15.77 -0.24 -15.04
CA THR A 272 15.74 -1.63 -15.52
C THR A 272 15.98 -1.69 -17.03
N VAL A 273 16.61 -2.77 -17.48
CA VAL A 273 16.91 -3.05 -18.89
C VAL A 273 16.45 -4.47 -19.20
N THR A 274 15.39 -4.60 -19.97
CA THR A 274 14.74 -5.89 -20.24
C THR A 274 14.76 -6.21 -21.74
N ARG A 275 15.23 -7.40 -22.09
CA ARG A 275 15.29 -7.85 -23.49
C ARG A 275 13.87 -7.94 -24.09
N GLN A 276 13.74 -7.48 -25.34
CA GLN A 276 12.49 -7.53 -26.10
C GLN A 276 12.49 -8.67 -27.11
#